data_dfa0b8709dac1b6dba07dff17fca8e0c
#
_entry.id   dfa0b8709dac1b6dba07dff17fca8e0c
#
_cell.length_a   1.000
_cell.length_b   1.000
_cell.length_c   1.000
_cell.angle_alpha   90.00
_cell.angle_beta   90.00
_cell.angle_gamma   90.00
#
_symmetry.space_group_name_H-M   'P 1'
#
loop_
_entity.id
_entity.type
_entity.pdbx_description
1 polymer ?
#
loop_
_entity_poly.entity_id
_entity_poly.type
_entity_poly.pdbx_seq_one_letter_code
_entity_poly.pdbx_strand_id
1 'polypeptide(L)'
;MKQKYIILVFIGLVCVFNFCSIKPKITPPEKPAAPTTARYRLVWNDDPTTTITVVWDQLRGDNPVVHYGRKDYNKKWEKYPNSQKPTRTTPGYRGMNTHFTKLTDLKPDQVYYFIIKDSEGIGERFWFRTASARPQPFTFIAGGDTKSSGTALEAGRASNKMVAKLRPLFVIFNGDFTSGDGTNAERWQLWLDDWMQMTTTNDGRMIPIVPVHGNHENGDKTVLHNLFDVPYQNNVEENIYYSLTFGGNLFHVIALNSEVEEGGDQRAWLENDLKRHQDFTFKVACYHKPFRPHTVRKSENIYQYEQWAPLFLKYRLSIGLGADSHMSSITYPIRPSEEEGSFEGFIRDDETGTIYVGEGSWGAAPRDNNDDKPWTLRSGSFNQIKWFHVFPTTDDKPAHIEIHTIITATFDEDENITTYGDDVVPLTEKNLFEIPNNLNFFSPEPHGAVVTFPFKEKK
;
A
#
# COMPACT_ATOMS: atom_id res chain seq x y z
N MET A 1 103.07 -48.68 18.52
CA MET A 1 101.91 -48.44 17.58
C MET A 1 101.22 -47.22 18.05
N LYS A 2 101.33 -46.15 17.35
CA LYS A 2 100.71 -44.83 17.68
C LYS A 2 99.64 -44.54 16.61
N GLN A 3 98.38 -44.55 17.03
CA GLN A 3 97.24 -44.21 16.21
C GLN A 3 97.13 -42.67 16.10
N LYS A 4 97.16 -42.14 14.89
CA LYS A 4 96.91 -40.72 14.62
C LYS A 4 95.41 -40.52 14.37
N TYR A 5 94.79 -39.65 15.14
CA TYR A 5 93.49 -39.12 14.88
C TYR A 5 93.55 -37.90 13.96
N ILE A 6 92.76 -37.95 12.84
CA ILE A 6 92.59 -36.80 11.95
C ILE A 6 91.30 -36.14 12.38
N ILE A 7 91.33 -34.86 12.77
CA ILE A 7 90.17 -34.06 13.07
C ILE A 7 89.78 -33.33 11.78
N LEU A 8 88.60 -33.66 11.23
CA LEU A 8 88.01 -32.90 10.15
C LEU A 8 87.17 -31.75 10.74
N VAL A 9 87.56 -30.53 10.47
CA VAL A 9 86.77 -29.34 10.81
C VAL A 9 85.78 -29.08 9.67
N PHE A 10 84.47 -29.29 9.93
CA PHE A 10 83.40 -28.85 9.02
C PHE A 10 83.08 -27.36 9.27
N ILE A 11 83.36 -26.48 8.32
CA ILE A 11 82.93 -25.08 8.33
C ILE A 11 81.56 -25.07 7.72
N GLY A 12 80.50 -25.02 8.58
CA GLY A 12 79.13 -24.86 8.12
C GLY A 12 78.84 -23.43 7.74
N LEU A 13 78.61 -23.18 6.45
CA LEU A 13 78.12 -21.89 5.92
C LEU A 13 76.64 -21.74 6.28
N VAL A 14 76.30 -20.94 7.28
CA VAL A 14 74.91 -20.63 7.63
C VAL A 14 74.42 -19.51 6.70
N CYS A 15 73.68 -19.87 5.66
CA CYS A 15 72.93 -18.90 4.87
C CYS A 15 71.67 -18.44 5.65
N VAL A 16 71.75 -17.22 6.20
CA VAL A 16 70.61 -16.56 6.82
C VAL A 16 69.70 -16.06 5.70
N PHE A 17 68.65 -16.84 5.36
CA PHE A 17 67.55 -16.35 4.51
C PHE A 17 66.67 -15.41 5.32
N ASN A 18 66.79 -14.09 5.09
CA ASN A 18 65.82 -13.11 5.56
C ASN A 18 64.52 -13.27 4.77
N PHE A 19 63.57 -14.08 5.29
CA PHE A 19 62.20 -14.06 4.81
C PHE A 19 61.56 -12.74 5.22
N CYS A 20 61.56 -11.77 4.31
CA CYS A 20 60.72 -10.59 4.42
C CYS A 20 59.27 -11.03 4.30
N SER A 21 58.57 -11.35 5.40
CA SER A 21 57.13 -11.65 5.39
C SER A 21 56.39 -10.35 5.11
N ILE A 22 56.01 -10.18 3.85
CA ILE A 22 55.02 -9.15 3.44
C ILE A 22 53.71 -9.60 4.04
N LYS A 23 53.33 -9.04 5.20
CA LYS A 23 51.96 -9.17 5.71
C LYS A 23 51.04 -8.49 4.71
N PRO A 24 50.03 -9.18 4.17
CA PRO A 24 49.05 -8.50 3.33
C PRO A 24 48.43 -7.38 4.15
N LYS A 25 48.45 -6.18 3.61
CA LYS A 25 47.78 -5.02 4.18
C LYS A 25 46.29 -5.30 4.08
N ILE A 26 45.66 -5.79 5.17
CA ILE A 26 44.22 -5.92 5.27
C ILE A 26 43.71 -4.49 5.29
N THR A 27 43.30 -3.99 4.16
CA THR A 27 42.47 -2.78 4.06
C THR A 27 41.19 -3.08 4.81
N PRO A 28 40.80 -2.28 5.81
CA PRO A 28 39.48 -2.43 6.43
C PRO A 28 38.44 -2.43 5.34
N PRO A 29 37.34 -3.22 5.46
CA PRO A 29 36.27 -3.17 4.50
C PRO A 29 35.79 -1.71 4.38
N GLU A 30 35.76 -1.23 3.16
CA GLU A 30 35.33 0.13 2.84
C GLU A 30 33.92 0.32 3.43
N LYS A 31 33.73 1.33 4.28
CA LYS A 31 32.46 1.61 4.90
C LYS A 31 31.46 1.82 3.75
N PRO A 32 30.31 1.12 3.73
CA PRO A 32 29.35 1.29 2.67
C PRO A 32 29.08 2.78 2.44
N ALA A 33 29.15 3.22 1.21
CA ALA A 33 28.86 4.61 0.89
C ALA A 33 27.42 4.92 1.37
N ALA A 34 27.23 6.10 1.97
CA ALA A 34 25.92 6.50 2.41
C ALA A 34 24.93 6.51 1.22
N PRO A 35 23.66 6.15 1.41
CA PRO A 35 22.69 6.10 0.32
C PRO A 35 22.52 7.47 -0.34
N THR A 36 22.32 7.48 -1.66
CA THR A 36 22.04 8.71 -2.42
C THR A 36 20.54 8.96 -2.58
N THR A 37 19.74 7.93 -2.32
CA THR A 37 18.28 7.90 -2.51
C THR A 37 17.61 7.23 -1.33
N ALA A 38 16.37 7.65 -1.02
CA ALA A 38 15.55 7.11 0.07
C ALA A 38 14.05 7.17 -0.24
N ARG A 39 13.23 6.66 0.67
CA ARG A 39 11.76 6.79 0.68
C ARG A 39 11.14 6.41 -0.65
N TYR A 40 11.57 5.30 -1.22
CA TYR A 40 11.00 4.76 -2.45
C TYR A 40 9.54 4.36 -2.24
N ARG A 41 8.72 4.67 -3.23
CA ARG A 41 7.32 4.24 -3.31
C ARG A 41 6.90 4.07 -4.75
N LEU A 42 6.00 3.16 -4.98
CA LEU A 42 5.37 2.93 -6.29
C LEU A 42 3.93 3.39 -6.24
N VAL A 43 3.51 4.16 -7.23
CA VAL A 43 2.16 4.71 -7.28
C VAL A 43 1.50 4.33 -8.59
N TRP A 44 0.27 3.84 -8.51
CA TRP A 44 -0.60 3.77 -9.68
C TRP A 44 -1.49 5.00 -9.73
N ASN A 45 -1.27 5.79 -10.75
CA ASN A 45 -1.99 7.02 -11.06
C ASN A 45 -2.51 7.06 -12.51
N ASP A 46 -2.32 5.96 -13.24
CA ASP A 46 -2.76 5.71 -14.61
C ASP A 46 -2.87 4.20 -14.82
N ASP A 47 -3.11 3.72 -16.04
CA ASP A 47 -3.31 2.31 -16.37
C ASP A 47 -2.32 1.36 -15.68
N PRO A 48 -2.75 0.55 -14.69
CA PRO A 48 -1.87 -0.33 -13.94
C PRO A 48 -1.27 -1.48 -14.77
N THR A 49 -1.80 -1.73 -15.95
CA THR A 49 -1.35 -2.81 -16.83
C THR A 49 -0.11 -2.44 -17.63
N THR A 50 0.07 -1.15 -17.90
CA THR A 50 1.11 -0.64 -18.79
C THR A 50 1.95 0.49 -18.22
N THR A 51 1.60 0.98 -17.02
CA THR A 51 2.32 2.09 -16.37
C THR A 51 2.62 1.84 -14.90
N ILE A 52 3.56 2.60 -14.36
CA ILE A 52 3.83 2.78 -12.92
C ILE A 52 4.61 4.06 -12.71
N THR A 53 4.36 4.79 -11.65
CA THR A 53 5.24 5.89 -11.21
C THR A 53 6.17 5.40 -10.11
N VAL A 54 7.48 5.45 -10.37
CA VAL A 54 8.53 5.25 -9.38
C VAL A 54 8.82 6.60 -8.72
N VAL A 55 8.70 6.67 -7.41
CA VAL A 55 8.90 7.88 -6.62
C VAL A 55 9.96 7.63 -5.58
N TRP A 56 10.86 8.60 -5.38
CA TRP A 56 11.91 8.54 -4.36
C TRP A 56 12.37 9.93 -3.94
N ASP A 57 13.09 10.01 -2.85
CA ASP A 57 13.74 11.22 -2.42
C ASP A 57 15.23 11.16 -2.74
N GLN A 58 15.74 12.16 -3.48
CA GLN A 58 17.15 12.31 -3.78
C GLN A 58 17.83 13.00 -2.60
N LEU A 59 18.71 12.28 -1.89
CA LEU A 59 19.44 12.78 -0.73
C LEU A 59 20.70 13.55 -1.13
N ARG A 60 21.36 13.10 -2.20
CA ARG A 60 22.56 13.68 -2.79
C ARG A 60 22.81 13.11 -4.18
N GLY A 61 23.76 13.65 -4.91
CA GLY A 61 24.01 13.29 -6.30
C GLY A 61 23.03 13.95 -7.28
N ASP A 62 23.41 14.02 -8.52
CA ASP A 62 22.71 14.70 -9.60
C ASP A 62 22.33 13.74 -10.73
N ASN A 63 21.41 14.19 -11.59
CA ASN A 63 21.02 13.50 -12.80
C ASN A 63 20.60 12.03 -12.58
N PRO A 64 19.69 11.75 -11.64
CA PRO A 64 19.23 10.39 -11.39
C PRO A 64 18.49 9.84 -12.61
N VAL A 65 18.67 8.53 -12.86
CA VAL A 65 18.00 7.80 -13.93
C VAL A 65 17.52 6.48 -13.38
N VAL A 66 16.26 6.15 -13.65
CA VAL A 66 15.68 4.83 -13.37
C VAL A 66 16.06 3.89 -14.52
N HIS A 67 16.81 2.84 -14.23
CA HIS A 67 17.12 1.75 -15.16
C HIS A 67 16.24 0.56 -14.83
N TYR A 68 15.56 -0.04 -15.82
CA TYR A 68 14.57 -1.07 -15.58
C TYR A 68 14.46 -2.12 -16.69
N GLY A 69 13.89 -3.27 -16.34
CA GLY A 69 13.66 -4.35 -17.29
C GLY A 69 13.09 -5.60 -16.64
N ARG A 70 12.68 -6.58 -17.46
CA ARG A 70 12.04 -7.82 -17.01
C ARG A 70 13.01 -8.88 -16.46
N LYS A 71 14.31 -8.68 -16.62
CA LYS A 71 15.35 -9.56 -16.10
C LYS A 71 16.09 -8.86 -14.99
N ASP A 72 16.35 -9.58 -13.90
CA ASP A 72 17.14 -9.08 -12.79
C ASP A 72 18.64 -9.06 -13.16
N TYR A 73 19.22 -7.89 -13.08
CA TYR A 73 20.66 -7.68 -13.24
C TYR A 73 21.31 -7.17 -11.96
N ASN A 74 20.54 -7.18 -10.86
CA ASN A 74 20.99 -6.66 -9.57
C ASN A 74 21.52 -5.21 -9.71
N LYS A 75 22.69 -4.88 -9.16
CA LYS A 75 23.28 -3.53 -9.23
C LYS A 75 24.02 -3.24 -10.56
N LYS A 76 23.94 -4.12 -11.55
CA LYS A 76 24.54 -3.92 -12.90
C LYS A 76 23.63 -3.09 -13.78
N TRP A 77 23.50 -1.80 -13.43
CA TRP A 77 22.55 -0.87 -14.05
C TRP A 77 22.71 -0.77 -15.57
N GLU A 78 23.93 -0.89 -16.10
CA GLU A 78 24.23 -0.83 -17.54
C GLU A 78 23.57 -1.97 -18.34
N LYS A 79 23.18 -3.07 -17.67
CA LYS A 79 22.55 -4.23 -18.31
C LYS A 79 21.04 -4.12 -18.46
N TYR A 80 20.41 -3.20 -17.75
CA TYR A 80 18.97 -3.00 -17.90
C TYR A 80 18.67 -2.36 -19.25
N PRO A 81 17.72 -2.94 -20.04
CA PRO A 81 17.51 -2.51 -21.43
C PRO A 81 16.83 -1.16 -21.55
N ASN A 82 16.15 -0.70 -20.52
CA ASN A 82 15.39 0.55 -20.53
C ASN A 82 15.89 1.50 -19.46
N SER A 83 15.73 2.80 -19.72
CA SER A 83 16.03 3.84 -18.75
C SER A 83 15.10 5.02 -18.95
N GLN A 84 14.75 5.70 -17.82
CA GLN A 84 13.88 6.87 -17.83
C GLN A 84 14.40 7.88 -16.81
N LYS A 85 14.48 9.14 -17.22
CA LYS A 85 14.75 10.28 -16.32
C LYS A 85 13.49 10.69 -15.57
N PRO A 86 13.62 11.39 -14.43
CA PRO A 86 12.46 11.98 -13.77
C PRO A 86 11.61 12.82 -14.70
N THR A 87 10.29 12.62 -14.62
CA THR A 87 9.29 13.37 -15.37
C THR A 87 8.83 14.62 -14.61
N ARG A 88 8.95 14.58 -13.27
CA ARG A 88 8.61 15.70 -12.37
C ARG A 88 9.50 15.65 -11.11
N THR A 89 9.66 16.78 -10.46
CA THR A 89 10.34 16.91 -9.15
C THR A 89 9.63 17.93 -8.28
N THR A 90 9.69 17.74 -6.95
CA THR A 90 9.23 18.71 -5.95
C THR A 90 10.37 19.03 -4.98
N PRO A 91 11.32 19.89 -5.38
CA PRO A 91 12.50 20.17 -4.57
C PRO A 91 12.14 20.93 -3.29
N GLY A 92 12.67 20.48 -2.15
CA GLY A 92 12.47 21.09 -0.82
C GLY A 92 11.08 20.87 -0.23
N TYR A 93 10.15 20.24 -0.94
CA TYR A 93 8.79 20.01 -0.44
C TYR A 93 8.81 19.03 0.76
N ARG A 94 8.29 19.46 1.90
CA ARG A 94 8.37 18.76 3.19
C ARG A 94 9.81 18.35 3.58
N GLY A 95 10.78 19.19 3.23
CA GLY A 95 12.21 18.94 3.49
C GLY A 95 12.81 17.83 2.64
N MET A 96 12.13 17.42 1.57
CA MET A 96 12.54 16.35 0.66
C MET A 96 12.76 16.88 -0.75
N ASN A 97 13.63 16.22 -1.51
CA ASN A 97 13.79 16.43 -2.95
C ASN A 97 13.18 15.24 -3.69
N THR A 98 11.86 15.23 -3.78
CA THR A 98 11.12 14.11 -4.36
C THR A 98 11.21 14.13 -5.89
N HIS A 99 11.53 12.98 -6.45
CA HIS A 99 11.58 12.73 -7.89
C HIS A 99 10.52 11.72 -8.29
N PHE A 100 9.90 11.95 -9.45
CA PHE A 100 8.85 11.11 -10.01
C PHE A 100 9.26 10.67 -11.41
N THR A 101 9.22 9.37 -11.65
CA THR A 101 9.51 8.78 -12.96
C THR A 101 8.35 7.88 -13.37
N LYS A 102 7.54 8.35 -14.31
CA LYS A 102 6.47 7.53 -14.89
C LYS A 102 7.08 6.61 -15.94
N LEU A 103 7.01 5.30 -15.69
CA LEU A 103 7.35 4.26 -16.64
C LEU A 103 6.10 3.92 -17.45
N THR A 104 6.23 3.88 -18.77
CA THR A 104 5.13 3.59 -19.71
C THR A 104 5.49 2.42 -20.64
N ASP A 105 4.55 1.97 -21.45
CA ASP A 105 4.73 0.89 -22.43
C ASP A 105 5.18 -0.43 -21.79
N LEU A 106 4.86 -0.62 -20.52
CA LEU A 106 5.11 -1.86 -19.82
C LEU A 106 4.19 -2.95 -20.37
N LYS A 107 4.60 -4.21 -20.24
CA LYS A 107 3.76 -5.35 -20.60
C LYS A 107 2.89 -5.74 -19.42
N PRO A 108 1.60 -6.03 -19.64
CA PRO A 108 0.70 -6.52 -18.60
C PRO A 108 1.17 -7.83 -17.98
N ASP A 109 0.89 -8.00 -16.68
CA ASP A 109 1.18 -9.22 -15.92
C ASP A 109 2.66 -9.63 -15.96
N GLN A 110 3.58 -8.66 -15.90
CA GLN A 110 5.02 -8.90 -15.93
C GLN A 110 5.74 -8.32 -14.72
N VAL A 111 6.79 -9.02 -14.33
CA VAL A 111 7.75 -8.53 -13.33
C VAL A 111 8.74 -7.58 -13.99
N TYR A 112 8.97 -6.45 -13.34
CA TYR A 112 10.00 -5.48 -13.70
C TYR A 112 10.91 -5.20 -12.52
N TYR A 113 12.20 -5.34 -12.74
CA TYR A 113 13.26 -4.95 -11.83
C TYR A 113 13.72 -3.55 -12.17
N PHE A 114 14.03 -2.75 -11.17
CA PHE A 114 14.56 -1.40 -11.40
C PHE A 114 15.60 -1.01 -10.37
N ILE A 115 16.40 -0.03 -10.74
CA ILE A 115 17.44 0.57 -9.93
C ILE A 115 17.62 2.03 -10.33
N ILE A 116 18.00 2.89 -9.40
CA ILE A 116 18.29 4.29 -9.67
C ILE A 116 19.80 4.48 -9.64
N LYS A 117 20.34 5.12 -10.70
CA LYS A 117 21.73 5.52 -10.83
C LYS A 117 21.80 7.04 -10.94
N ASP A 118 22.63 7.66 -10.12
CA ASP A 118 22.93 9.09 -10.15
C ASP A 118 24.44 9.36 -10.25
N SER A 119 24.88 10.62 -10.16
CA SER A 119 26.30 11.00 -10.30
C SER A 119 27.20 10.42 -9.20
N GLU A 120 26.65 10.11 -8.01
CA GLU A 120 27.41 9.71 -6.82
C GLU A 120 27.23 8.24 -6.44
N GLY A 121 26.18 7.57 -6.92
CA GLY A 121 25.93 6.22 -6.46
C GLY A 121 24.93 5.42 -7.30
N ILE A 122 24.66 4.25 -6.77
CA ILE A 122 23.67 3.30 -7.28
C ILE A 122 22.76 2.95 -6.11
N GLY A 123 21.46 3.16 -6.27
CA GLY A 123 20.44 2.84 -5.27
C GLY A 123 20.29 1.34 -5.03
N GLU A 124 19.27 0.99 -4.25
CA GLU A 124 18.89 -0.41 -4.05
C GLU A 124 18.10 -0.96 -5.24
N ARG A 125 18.18 -2.27 -5.47
CA ARG A 125 17.43 -2.97 -6.52
C ARG A 125 16.08 -3.39 -5.94
N PHE A 126 15.01 -2.90 -6.58
CA PHE A 126 13.64 -3.28 -6.30
C PHE A 126 12.97 -3.92 -7.51
N TRP A 127 11.77 -4.43 -7.31
CA TRP A 127 10.93 -4.94 -8.38
C TRP A 127 9.45 -4.79 -8.06
N PHE A 128 8.63 -4.84 -9.11
CA PHE A 128 7.17 -4.81 -9.03
C PHE A 128 6.57 -5.69 -10.11
N ARG A 129 5.27 -5.92 -10.04
CA ARG A 129 4.50 -6.61 -11.07
C ARG A 129 3.42 -5.67 -11.58
N THR A 130 3.27 -5.56 -12.92
CA THR A 130 2.15 -4.87 -13.55
C THR A 130 0.87 -5.68 -13.40
N ALA A 131 -0.28 -5.00 -13.38
CA ALA A 131 -1.56 -5.68 -13.35
C ALA A 131 -1.83 -6.46 -14.65
N SER A 132 -2.70 -7.47 -14.57
CA SER A 132 -3.16 -8.19 -15.75
C SER A 132 -4.14 -7.35 -16.57
N ALA A 133 -4.05 -7.42 -17.90
CA ALA A 133 -5.04 -6.83 -18.81
C ALA A 133 -6.26 -7.74 -19.04
N ARG A 134 -6.28 -8.95 -18.45
CA ARG A 134 -7.38 -9.91 -18.55
C ARG A 134 -7.87 -10.29 -17.17
N PRO A 135 -9.14 -10.71 -17.02
CA PRO A 135 -9.66 -11.18 -15.75
C PRO A 135 -8.79 -12.32 -15.20
N GLN A 136 -8.15 -12.07 -14.06
CA GLN A 136 -7.35 -13.03 -13.30
C GLN A 136 -7.53 -12.76 -11.82
N PRO A 137 -7.40 -13.76 -10.93
CA PRO A 137 -7.43 -13.54 -9.50
C PRO A 137 -6.29 -12.62 -9.06
N PHE A 138 -6.57 -11.74 -8.10
CA PHE A 138 -5.55 -10.94 -7.42
C PHE A 138 -6.01 -10.60 -6.00
N THR A 139 -5.06 -10.16 -5.17
CA THR A 139 -5.35 -9.68 -3.82
C THR A 139 -4.97 -8.21 -3.68
N PHE A 140 -5.70 -7.47 -2.86
CA PHE A 140 -5.32 -6.13 -2.44
C PHE A 140 -5.61 -5.92 -0.96
N ILE A 141 -5.00 -4.91 -0.36
CA ILE A 141 -5.24 -4.50 1.02
C ILE A 141 -5.83 -3.10 1.02
N ALA A 142 -6.77 -2.84 1.93
CA ALA A 142 -7.30 -1.50 2.18
C ALA A 142 -7.28 -1.17 3.67
N GLY A 143 -7.10 0.11 3.98
CA GLY A 143 -7.13 0.69 5.30
C GLY A 143 -6.68 2.14 5.27
N GLY A 144 -6.53 2.77 6.43
CA GLY A 144 -6.10 4.16 6.58
C GLY A 144 -5.91 4.50 8.05
N ASP A 145 -5.66 5.75 8.37
CA ASP A 145 -5.52 6.28 9.74
C ASP A 145 -4.30 5.74 10.48
N THR A 146 -3.15 6.33 10.21
CA THR A 146 -1.93 6.13 11.01
C THR A 146 -1.67 7.32 11.93
N LYS A 147 -0.78 7.14 12.88
CA LYS A 147 -0.24 8.19 13.74
C LYS A 147 1.28 8.09 13.79
N SER A 148 1.93 9.18 14.22
CA SER A 148 3.37 9.34 14.05
C SER A 148 4.15 9.17 15.37
N SER A 149 3.54 8.65 16.44
CA SER A 149 4.22 8.50 17.74
C SER A 149 3.53 7.48 18.65
N GLY A 150 4.26 7.02 19.66
CA GLY A 150 3.77 6.13 20.72
C GLY A 150 3.30 4.78 20.20
N THR A 151 2.40 4.16 20.96
CA THR A 151 1.82 2.84 20.64
C THR A 151 1.07 2.84 19.30
N ALA A 152 0.49 3.95 18.90
CA ALA A 152 -0.18 4.10 17.61
C ALA A 152 0.81 3.99 16.41
N LEU A 153 2.04 4.47 16.56
CA LEU A 153 3.09 4.26 15.57
C LEU A 153 3.49 2.77 15.50
N GLU A 154 3.59 2.11 16.64
CA GLU A 154 3.90 0.66 16.70
C GLU A 154 2.82 -0.17 16.04
N ALA A 155 1.54 0.14 16.27
CA ALA A 155 0.41 -0.50 15.59
C ALA A 155 0.47 -0.30 14.07
N GLY A 156 0.76 0.93 13.61
CA GLY A 156 0.93 1.23 12.18
C GLY A 156 2.06 0.42 11.54
N ARG A 157 3.17 0.25 12.25
CA ARG A 157 4.30 -0.58 11.83
C ARG A 157 3.95 -2.07 11.74
N ALA A 158 3.13 -2.57 12.66
CA ALA A 158 2.63 -3.95 12.57
C ALA A 158 1.77 -4.15 11.32
N SER A 159 0.89 -3.20 11.01
CA SER A 159 0.08 -3.22 9.79
C SER A 159 0.95 -3.15 8.51
N ASN A 160 1.96 -2.29 8.47
CA ASN A 160 2.91 -2.20 7.35
C ASN A 160 3.65 -3.52 7.12
N LYS A 161 4.16 -4.16 8.17
CA LYS A 161 4.83 -5.48 8.07
C LYS A 161 3.90 -6.55 7.51
N MET A 162 2.61 -6.50 7.85
CA MET A 162 1.62 -7.43 7.33
C MET A 162 1.46 -7.30 5.82
N VAL A 163 1.50 -6.07 5.26
CA VAL A 163 1.49 -5.86 3.79
C VAL A 163 2.62 -6.64 3.11
N ALA A 164 3.86 -6.53 3.61
CA ALA A 164 4.99 -7.26 3.04
C ALA A 164 4.79 -8.79 3.10
N LYS A 165 4.17 -9.30 4.17
CA LYS A 165 3.94 -10.73 4.37
C LYS A 165 2.84 -11.28 3.47
N LEU A 166 1.75 -10.52 3.28
CA LEU A 166 0.61 -10.93 2.45
C LEU A 166 0.81 -10.67 0.95
N ARG A 167 1.78 -9.85 0.57
CA ARG A 167 2.20 -9.58 -0.83
C ARG A 167 1.03 -9.23 -1.76
N PRO A 168 0.15 -8.27 -1.42
CA PRO A 168 -0.96 -7.89 -2.29
C PRO A 168 -0.46 -7.33 -3.62
N LEU A 169 -1.34 -7.25 -4.62
CA LEU A 169 -1.03 -6.56 -5.87
C LEU A 169 -0.83 -5.06 -5.63
N PHE A 170 -1.66 -4.45 -4.77
CA PHE A 170 -1.57 -3.06 -4.35
C PHE A 170 -2.23 -2.82 -2.99
N VAL A 171 -2.04 -1.63 -2.45
CA VAL A 171 -2.72 -1.15 -1.25
C VAL A 171 -3.54 0.09 -1.59
N ILE A 172 -4.81 0.13 -1.17
CA ILE A 172 -5.61 1.36 -1.10
C ILE A 172 -5.40 1.94 0.30
N PHE A 173 -4.87 3.15 0.37
CA PHE A 173 -4.66 3.84 1.63
C PHE A 173 -5.64 5.01 1.76
N ASN A 174 -6.67 4.83 2.59
CA ASN A 174 -7.86 5.67 2.68
C ASN A 174 -7.66 6.95 3.51
N GLY A 175 -6.51 7.61 3.39
CA GLY A 175 -6.26 8.91 4.02
C GLY A 175 -5.70 8.82 5.44
N ASP A 176 -5.44 10.00 6.00
CA ASP A 176 -4.82 10.17 7.32
C ASP A 176 -3.47 9.46 7.41
N PHE A 177 -2.56 9.81 6.49
CA PHE A 177 -1.20 9.25 6.44
C PHE A 177 -0.38 9.62 7.67
N THR A 178 -0.56 10.87 8.16
CA THR A 178 0.14 11.36 9.33
C THR A 178 -0.79 12.20 10.19
N SER A 179 -0.43 12.43 11.45
CA SER A 179 -1.17 13.32 12.34
C SER A 179 -0.73 14.79 12.25
N GLY A 180 -0.29 15.27 11.11
CA GLY A 180 0.34 16.58 10.94
C GLY A 180 -0.32 17.53 9.95
N ASP A 181 -1.60 17.36 9.68
CA ASP A 181 -2.40 18.19 8.77
C ASP A 181 -1.73 18.41 7.39
N GLY A 182 -1.01 17.38 6.88
CA GLY A 182 -0.29 17.46 5.63
C GLY A 182 0.95 18.34 5.63
N THR A 183 1.20 19.12 6.69
CA THR A 183 2.23 20.17 6.73
C THR A 183 3.51 19.77 7.46
N ASN A 184 3.48 18.80 8.37
CA ASN A 184 4.63 18.41 9.17
C ASN A 184 5.62 17.56 8.38
N ALA A 185 6.78 18.11 8.07
CA ALA A 185 7.82 17.45 7.28
C ALA A 185 8.37 16.17 7.93
N GLU A 186 8.67 16.21 9.23
CA GLU A 186 9.28 15.07 9.95
C GLU A 186 8.32 13.87 10.00
N ARG A 187 7.01 14.11 10.18
CA ARG A 187 6.00 13.05 10.21
C ARG A 187 5.83 12.40 8.84
N TRP A 188 5.85 13.18 7.77
CA TRP A 188 5.83 12.65 6.41
C TRP A 188 7.07 11.83 6.09
N GLN A 189 8.25 12.32 6.47
CA GLN A 189 9.50 11.59 6.27
C GLN A 189 9.49 10.26 7.04
N LEU A 190 9.03 10.27 8.30
CA LEU A 190 8.88 9.07 9.12
C LEU A 190 7.91 8.07 8.47
N TRP A 191 6.74 8.54 8.03
CA TRP A 191 5.75 7.67 7.39
C TRP A 191 6.31 7.02 6.12
N LEU A 192 6.97 7.80 5.26
CA LEU A 192 7.56 7.30 4.02
C LEU A 192 8.74 6.35 4.26
N ASP A 193 9.55 6.59 5.30
CA ASP A 193 10.62 5.68 5.70
C ASP A 193 10.04 4.34 6.20
N ASP A 194 9.04 4.38 7.10
CA ASP A 194 8.36 3.20 7.63
C ASP A 194 7.62 2.43 6.51
N TRP A 195 6.94 3.14 5.61
CA TRP A 195 6.29 2.53 4.44
C TRP A 195 7.29 1.75 3.59
N MET A 196 8.34 2.41 3.13
CA MET A 196 9.37 1.78 2.30
C MET A 196 9.98 0.56 2.99
N GLN A 197 10.40 0.71 4.25
CA GLN A 197 11.16 -0.32 4.95
C GLN A 197 10.30 -1.54 5.31
N MET A 198 9.03 -1.35 5.61
CA MET A 198 8.18 -2.39 6.18
C MET A 198 7.21 -3.03 5.20
N THR A 199 6.84 -2.31 4.11
CA THR A 199 5.97 -2.88 3.07
C THR A 199 6.75 -3.52 1.92
N THR A 200 8.05 -3.22 1.79
CA THR A 200 8.93 -3.89 0.83
C THR A 200 9.25 -5.30 1.32
N THR A 201 9.07 -6.28 0.46
CA THR A 201 9.35 -7.68 0.81
C THR A 201 10.85 -7.99 0.88
N ASN A 202 11.23 -9.07 1.54
CA ASN A 202 12.64 -9.47 1.71
C ASN A 202 13.38 -9.71 0.37
N ASP A 203 12.66 -10.03 -0.70
CA ASP A 203 13.23 -10.20 -2.05
C ASP A 203 13.21 -8.91 -2.88
N GLY A 204 12.79 -7.79 -2.25
CA GLY A 204 12.78 -6.45 -2.82
C GLY A 204 11.57 -6.12 -3.68
N ARG A 205 10.43 -6.86 -3.53
CA ARG A 205 9.18 -6.46 -4.15
C ARG A 205 8.62 -5.24 -3.43
N MET A 206 8.37 -4.19 -4.19
CA MET A 206 7.63 -3.02 -3.71
C MET A 206 6.16 -3.15 -4.10
N ILE A 207 5.29 -2.83 -3.16
CA ILE A 207 3.84 -2.89 -3.34
C ILE A 207 3.34 -1.50 -3.74
N PRO A 208 2.68 -1.35 -4.91
CA PRO A 208 2.09 -0.08 -5.32
C PRO A 208 1.00 0.40 -4.37
N ILE A 209 0.93 1.71 -4.17
CA ILE A 209 -0.10 2.37 -3.35
C ILE A 209 -1.07 3.15 -4.23
N VAL A 210 -2.34 3.16 -3.81
CA VAL A 210 -3.44 3.99 -4.32
C VAL A 210 -3.84 4.94 -3.19
N PRO A 211 -3.31 6.17 -3.14
CA PRO A 211 -3.56 7.12 -2.06
C PRO A 211 -4.92 7.77 -2.19
N VAL A 212 -5.62 7.92 -1.06
CA VAL A 212 -6.87 8.67 -0.92
C VAL A 212 -6.66 9.81 0.08
N HIS A 213 -7.28 10.94 -0.10
CA HIS A 213 -7.13 12.12 0.76
C HIS A 213 -7.95 11.97 2.04
N GLY A 214 -7.37 12.27 3.21
CA GLY A 214 -8.02 12.30 4.50
C GLY A 214 -7.99 13.69 5.16
N ASN A 215 -8.67 13.86 6.28
CA ASN A 215 -8.76 15.17 6.92
C ASN A 215 -7.44 15.64 7.56
N HIS A 216 -6.53 14.73 7.88
CA HIS A 216 -5.18 15.09 8.35
C HIS A 216 -4.24 15.53 7.21
N GLU A 217 -4.69 15.58 5.99
CA GLU A 217 -4.03 16.18 4.84
C GLU A 217 -4.54 17.60 4.53
N ASN A 218 -5.59 18.11 5.23
CA ASN A 218 -6.30 19.35 4.90
C ASN A 218 -5.49 20.63 5.08
N GLY A 219 -4.43 20.63 5.89
CA GLY A 219 -3.53 21.79 6.00
C GLY A 219 -2.73 22.05 4.72
N ASP A 220 -2.66 21.08 3.82
CA ASP A 220 -2.14 21.22 2.46
C ASP A 220 -2.80 20.19 1.55
N LYS A 221 -3.92 20.56 0.96
CA LYS A 221 -4.73 19.67 0.11
C LYS A 221 -4.02 19.18 -1.16
N THR A 222 -2.86 19.75 -1.48
CA THR A 222 -2.02 19.30 -2.62
C THR A 222 -0.99 18.25 -2.22
N VAL A 223 -0.88 17.88 -0.94
CA VAL A 223 0.20 17.05 -0.42
C VAL A 223 0.30 15.69 -1.11
N LEU A 224 -0.83 15.05 -1.42
CA LEU A 224 -0.81 13.75 -2.10
C LEU A 224 -0.32 13.87 -3.55
N HIS A 225 -0.68 14.94 -4.26
CA HIS A 225 -0.10 15.22 -5.57
C HIS A 225 1.42 15.42 -5.47
N ASN A 226 1.86 16.21 -4.49
CA ASN A 226 3.27 16.56 -4.33
C ASN A 226 4.15 15.43 -3.76
N LEU A 227 3.58 14.41 -3.13
CA LEU A 227 4.35 13.26 -2.61
C LEU A 227 4.14 11.96 -3.39
N PHE A 228 2.99 11.78 -4.07
CA PHE A 228 2.64 10.52 -4.73
C PHE A 228 2.30 10.68 -6.23
N ASP A 229 2.34 11.89 -6.77
CA ASP A 229 2.00 12.16 -8.17
C ASP A 229 0.58 11.73 -8.58
N VAL A 230 -0.36 11.70 -7.63
CA VAL A 230 -1.75 11.37 -7.96
C VAL A 230 -2.38 12.47 -8.82
N PRO A 231 -3.27 12.10 -9.76
CA PRO A 231 -3.92 13.08 -10.62
C PRO A 231 -4.92 13.95 -9.85
N TYR A 232 -5.17 15.11 -10.37
CA TYR A 232 -6.22 16.02 -9.91
C TYR A 232 -7.11 16.44 -11.09
N GLN A 233 -8.30 16.96 -10.79
CA GLN A 233 -9.31 17.25 -11.79
C GLN A 233 -9.48 18.76 -12.02
N ASN A 234 -9.98 19.13 -13.20
CA ASN A 234 -10.32 20.51 -13.57
C ASN A 234 -9.18 21.52 -13.42
N ASN A 235 -7.92 21.09 -13.50
CA ASN A 235 -6.72 21.91 -13.25
C ASN A 235 -6.70 22.58 -11.85
N VAL A 236 -7.34 21.97 -10.86
CA VAL A 236 -7.32 22.39 -9.46
C VAL A 236 -6.58 21.31 -8.67
N GLU A 237 -5.38 21.62 -8.20
CA GLU A 237 -4.48 20.63 -7.55
C GLU A 237 -5.05 20.03 -6.26
N GLU A 238 -6.03 20.69 -5.64
CA GLU A 238 -6.76 20.18 -4.47
C GLU A 238 -7.82 19.13 -4.83
N ASN A 239 -8.27 19.10 -6.09
CA ASN A 239 -9.31 18.18 -6.58
C ASN A 239 -8.73 16.80 -6.88
N ILE A 240 -8.17 16.15 -5.85
CA ILE A 240 -7.57 14.82 -5.94
C ILE A 240 -8.66 13.77 -5.85
N TYR A 241 -9.21 13.39 -7.00
CA TYR A 241 -10.06 12.23 -7.20
C TYR A 241 -9.82 11.64 -8.58
N TYR A 242 -9.78 10.31 -8.66
CA TYR A 242 -9.36 9.58 -9.87
C TYR A 242 -9.85 8.13 -9.84
N SER A 243 -9.66 7.40 -10.94
CA SER A 243 -10.02 5.99 -11.01
C SER A 243 -8.97 5.15 -11.73
N LEU A 244 -8.97 3.85 -11.43
CA LEU A 244 -8.06 2.85 -11.99
C LEU A 244 -8.83 1.59 -12.34
N THR A 245 -8.36 0.84 -13.34
CA THR A 245 -8.99 -0.41 -13.78
C THR A 245 -8.00 -1.58 -13.73
N PHE A 246 -8.47 -2.74 -13.32
CA PHE A 246 -7.68 -3.95 -13.17
C PHE A 246 -8.35 -5.15 -13.83
N GLY A 247 -7.58 -6.03 -14.46
CA GLY A 247 -8.08 -7.27 -15.00
C GLY A 247 -9.08 -7.08 -16.16
N GLY A 248 -8.83 -6.15 -17.08
CA GLY A 248 -9.76 -5.80 -18.14
C GLY A 248 -11.01 -5.12 -17.55
N ASN A 249 -12.16 -5.79 -17.59
CA ASN A 249 -13.41 -5.31 -17.01
C ASN A 249 -13.76 -5.96 -15.65
N LEU A 250 -12.80 -6.57 -14.97
CA LEU A 250 -13.04 -7.27 -13.71
C LEU A 250 -13.27 -6.31 -12.54
N PHE A 251 -12.42 -5.29 -12.40
CA PHE A 251 -12.37 -4.50 -11.17
C PHE A 251 -12.04 -3.03 -11.47
N HIS A 252 -12.89 -2.14 -10.98
CA HIS A 252 -12.77 -0.69 -11.13
C HIS A 252 -12.69 -0.02 -9.77
N VAL A 253 -11.61 0.72 -9.51
CA VAL A 253 -11.37 1.48 -8.27
C VAL A 253 -11.61 2.96 -8.53
N ILE A 254 -12.38 3.61 -7.67
CA ILE A 254 -12.72 5.03 -7.72
C ILE A 254 -12.25 5.66 -6.42
N ALA A 255 -11.17 6.43 -6.46
CA ALA A 255 -10.70 7.23 -5.34
C ALA A 255 -11.45 8.56 -5.32
N LEU A 256 -12.26 8.78 -4.29
CA LEU A 256 -13.02 10.00 -4.05
C LEU A 256 -12.37 10.81 -2.92
N ASN A 257 -12.63 12.11 -2.89
CA ASN A 257 -12.09 13.01 -1.89
C ASN A 257 -13.23 13.58 -1.03
N SER A 258 -13.35 13.13 0.22
CA SER A 258 -14.32 13.62 1.19
C SER A 258 -13.91 14.94 1.86
N GLU A 259 -12.80 15.56 1.44
CA GLU A 259 -12.26 16.79 2.03
C GLU A 259 -12.34 18.00 1.08
N VAL A 260 -12.91 17.80 -0.10
CA VAL A 260 -13.35 18.84 -1.03
C VAL A 260 -14.86 18.70 -1.26
N GLU A 261 -15.48 19.61 -2.00
CA GLU A 261 -16.91 19.54 -2.26
C GLU A 261 -17.29 18.18 -2.90
N GLU A 262 -18.13 17.42 -2.23
CA GLU A 262 -18.61 16.11 -2.69
C GLU A 262 -19.66 16.19 -3.79
N GLY A 263 -20.38 17.34 -3.86
CA GLY A 263 -21.31 17.71 -4.93
C GLY A 263 -20.62 18.24 -6.16
N GLY A 264 -21.31 19.08 -6.91
CA GLY A 264 -20.74 19.85 -8.02
C GLY A 264 -19.93 19.02 -9.01
N ASP A 265 -18.70 19.46 -9.22
CA ASP A 265 -17.78 18.84 -10.20
C ASP A 265 -17.39 17.43 -9.84
N GLN A 266 -17.15 17.11 -8.57
CA GLN A 266 -16.78 15.75 -8.16
C GLN A 266 -17.92 14.77 -8.39
N ARG A 267 -19.16 15.15 -8.04
CA ARG A 267 -20.35 14.33 -8.30
C ARG A 267 -20.55 14.11 -9.79
N ALA A 268 -20.41 15.15 -10.61
CA ALA A 268 -20.55 15.03 -12.06
C ALA A 268 -19.47 14.14 -12.67
N TRP A 269 -18.24 14.26 -12.20
CA TRP A 269 -17.13 13.38 -12.58
C TRP A 269 -17.42 11.92 -12.18
N LEU A 270 -17.85 11.69 -10.93
CA LEU A 270 -18.20 10.36 -10.42
C LEU A 270 -19.29 9.69 -11.26
N GLU A 271 -20.37 10.43 -11.61
CA GLU A 271 -21.45 9.89 -12.44
C GLU A 271 -20.95 9.52 -13.84
N ASN A 272 -20.11 10.36 -14.44
CA ASN A 272 -19.51 10.08 -15.75
C ASN A 272 -18.56 8.86 -15.70
N ASP A 273 -17.78 8.73 -14.64
CA ASP A 273 -16.87 7.61 -14.45
C ASP A 273 -17.65 6.29 -14.27
N LEU A 274 -18.60 6.26 -13.37
CA LEU A 274 -19.49 5.09 -13.14
C LEU A 274 -20.24 4.69 -14.40
N LYS A 275 -20.70 5.65 -15.20
CA LYS A 275 -21.38 5.39 -16.47
C LYS A 275 -20.45 4.74 -17.50
N ARG A 276 -19.20 5.22 -17.61
CA ARG A 276 -18.21 4.60 -18.53
C ARG A 276 -17.86 3.18 -18.13
N HIS A 277 -17.85 2.88 -16.85
CA HIS A 277 -17.43 1.59 -16.29
C HIS A 277 -18.61 0.76 -15.78
N GLN A 278 -19.84 1.03 -16.26
CA GLN A 278 -21.04 0.35 -15.78
C GLN A 278 -21.04 -1.17 -16.00
N ASP A 279 -20.27 -1.66 -16.98
CA ASP A 279 -20.18 -3.08 -17.33
C ASP A 279 -19.03 -3.81 -16.61
N PHE A 280 -18.33 -3.13 -15.72
CA PHE A 280 -17.34 -3.78 -14.86
C PHE A 280 -18.01 -4.73 -13.87
N THR A 281 -17.38 -5.89 -13.66
CA THR A 281 -17.84 -6.89 -12.71
C THR A 281 -17.93 -6.31 -11.30
N PHE A 282 -16.86 -5.71 -10.81
CA PHE A 282 -16.82 -5.05 -9.51
C PHE A 282 -16.44 -3.58 -9.66
N LYS A 283 -17.16 -2.71 -8.99
CA LYS A 283 -16.86 -1.29 -8.83
C LYS A 283 -16.71 -0.99 -7.34
N VAL A 284 -15.60 -0.38 -6.97
CA VAL A 284 -15.23 -0.07 -5.58
C VAL A 284 -14.90 1.39 -5.47
N ALA A 285 -15.63 2.12 -4.63
CA ALA A 285 -15.29 3.50 -4.28
C ALA A 285 -14.52 3.51 -2.95
N CYS A 286 -13.43 4.25 -2.89
CA CYS A 286 -12.63 4.45 -1.70
C CYS A 286 -12.56 5.94 -1.36
N TYR A 287 -12.79 6.27 -0.11
CA TYR A 287 -12.86 7.63 0.42
C TYR A 287 -12.55 7.61 1.91
N HIS A 288 -12.28 8.77 2.52
CA HIS A 288 -11.85 8.79 3.90
C HIS A 288 -13.04 8.72 4.88
N LYS A 289 -13.98 9.66 4.84
CA LYS A 289 -15.09 9.74 5.80
C LYS A 289 -16.24 8.80 5.42
N PRO A 290 -16.63 7.83 6.28
CA PRO A 290 -17.79 6.99 6.03
C PRO A 290 -19.10 7.78 6.10
N PHE A 291 -20.15 7.37 5.39
CA PHE A 291 -21.47 8.02 5.47
C PHE A 291 -22.04 7.98 6.87
N ARG A 292 -21.95 6.80 7.50
CA ARG A 292 -22.53 6.49 8.82
C ARG A 292 -21.48 5.77 9.67
N PRO A 293 -20.74 6.51 10.49
CA PRO A 293 -19.73 5.93 11.39
C PRO A 293 -20.36 4.96 12.41
N HIS A 294 -19.61 3.93 12.82
CA HIS A 294 -20.04 2.99 13.87
C HIS A 294 -19.56 3.40 15.27
N THR A 295 -19.24 4.68 15.45
CA THR A 295 -18.88 5.27 16.74
C THR A 295 -19.56 6.63 16.90
N VAL A 296 -20.17 6.87 18.06
CA VAL A 296 -20.79 8.17 18.39
C VAL A 296 -19.80 9.34 18.45
N ARG A 297 -18.49 9.06 18.40
CA ARG A 297 -17.44 10.09 18.36
C ARG A 297 -17.29 10.79 17.02
N LYS A 298 -17.92 10.28 15.97
CA LYS A 298 -17.88 10.86 14.63
C LYS A 298 -19.28 11.25 14.17
N SER A 299 -19.34 12.37 13.48
CA SER A 299 -20.59 12.84 12.87
C SER A 299 -20.89 12.09 11.59
N GLU A 300 -22.16 11.94 11.29
CA GLU A 300 -22.62 11.45 10.01
C GLU A 300 -22.30 12.44 8.88
N ASN A 301 -21.93 11.94 7.71
CA ASN A 301 -21.64 12.72 6.53
C ASN A 301 -22.85 12.76 5.59
N ILE A 302 -23.89 13.51 6.01
CA ILE A 302 -25.21 13.55 5.35
C ILE A 302 -25.09 14.07 3.92
N TYR A 303 -24.39 15.20 3.71
CA TYR A 303 -24.22 15.79 2.38
C TYR A 303 -23.50 14.83 1.42
N GLN A 304 -22.41 14.21 1.85
CA GLN A 304 -21.68 13.20 1.08
C GLN A 304 -22.59 12.00 0.71
N TYR A 305 -23.41 11.52 1.66
CA TYR A 305 -24.40 10.48 1.42
C TYR A 305 -25.40 10.90 0.33
N GLU A 306 -25.97 12.10 0.41
CA GLU A 306 -26.93 12.62 -0.57
C GLU A 306 -26.33 12.74 -1.97
N GLN A 307 -25.04 13.08 -2.08
CA GLN A 307 -24.38 13.24 -3.37
C GLN A 307 -23.96 11.92 -4.01
N TRP A 308 -23.50 10.94 -3.24
CA TRP A 308 -22.86 9.74 -3.79
C TRP A 308 -23.72 8.48 -3.67
N ALA A 309 -24.43 8.25 -2.58
CA ALA A 309 -25.14 6.99 -2.36
C ALA A 309 -26.21 6.69 -3.42
N PRO A 310 -26.98 7.67 -3.95
CA PRO A 310 -27.88 7.43 -5.08
C PRO A 310 -27.16 7.00 -6.36
N LEU A 311 -25.96 7.51 -6.62
CA LEU A 311 -25.13 7.10 -7.76
C LEU A 311 -24.59 5.68 -7.56
N PHE A 312 -24.18 5.33 -6.34
CA PHE A 312 -23.76 3.97 -6.00
C PHE A 312 -24.86 2.95 -6.28
N LEU A 313 -26.07 3.22 -5.86
CA LEU A 313 -27.22 2.38 -6.18
C LEU A 313 -27.50 2.32 -7.71
N LYS A 314 -27.60 3.49 -8.37
CA LYS A 314 -27.91 3.59 -9.80
C LYS A 314 -26.97 2.78 -10.67
N TYR A 315 -25.67 2.81 -10.35
CA TYR A 315 -24.61 2.14 -11.11
C TYR A 315 -24.14 0.83 -10.47
N ARG A 316 -24.83 0.34 -9.43
CA ARG A 316 -24.53 -0.91 -8.72
C ARG A 316 -23.06 -0.96 -8.26
N LEU A 317 -22.66 0.00 -7.45
CA LEU A 317 -21.37 -0.06 -6.77
C LEU A 317 -21.31 -1.30 -5.88
N SER A 318 -20.24 -2.06 -5.96
CA SER A 318 -20.09 -3.29 -5.17
C SER A 318 -19.72 -2.99 -3.72
N ILE A 319 -18.68 -2.15 -3.52
CA ILE A 319 -18.11 -1.88 -2.19
C ILE A 319 -17.79 -0.40 -2.06
N GLY A 320 -18.14 0.19 -0.91
CA GLY A 320 -17.64 1.47 -0.42
C GLY A 320 -16.58 1.23 0.67
N LEU A 321 -15.37 1.75 0.50
CA LEU A 321 -14.27 1.64 1.47
C LEU A 321 -14.09 2.96 2.21
N GLY A 322 -14.29 2.96 3.53
CA GLY A 322 -14.12 4.11 4.40
C GLY A 322 -12.96 3.99 5.39
N ALA A 323 -12.68 5.10 6.09
CA ALA A 323 -11.67 5.22 7.16
C ALA A 323 -12.18 6.14 8.27
N ASP A 324 -11.36 7.04 8.84
CA ASP A 324 -11.69 8.15 9.77
C ASP A 324 -12.22 7.74 11.16
N SER A 325 -13.03 6.69 11.25
CA SER A 325 -13.69 6.31 12.51
C SER A 325 -12.79 5.53 13.46
N HIS A 326 -11.64 5.08 13.01
CA HIS A 326 -10.65 4.29 13.75
C HIS A 326 -11.24 3.03 14.39
N MET A 327 -11.96 2.25 13.60
CA MET A 327 -12.54 0.97 13.99
C MET A 327 -12.72 0.05 12.79
N SER A 328 -13.27 -1.12 13.02
CA SER A 328 -13.59 -2.09 11.97
C SER A 328 -15.08 -2.21 11.78
N SER A 329 -15.57 -2.10 10.54
CA SER A 329 -16.97 -2.41 10.22
C SER A 329 -17.09 -3.12 8.86
N ILE A 330 -18.15 -3.90 8.70
CA ILE A 330 -18.68 -4.41 7.43
C ILE A 330 -20.19 -4.43 7.57
N THR A 331 -20.91 -3.89 6.57
CA THR A 331 -22.37 -3.91 6.54
C THR A 331 -22.90 -5.10 5.76
N TYR A 332 -24.18 -5.46 5.95
CA TYR A 332 -24.94 -6.15 4.92
C TYR A 332 -24.95 -5.31 3.63
N PRO A 333 -25.31 -5.88 2.46
CA PRO A 333 -25.60 -5.05 1.30
C PRO A 333 -26.78 -4.12 1.61
N ILE A 334 -26.58 -2.81 1.47
CA ILE A 334 -27.57 -1.79 1.78
C ILE A 334 -27.75 -0.81 0.64
N ARG A 335 -28.95 -0.25 0.50
CA ARG A 335 -29.26 0.83 -0.45
C ARG A 335 -29.85 2.05 0.24
N PRO A 336 -29.70 3.25 -0.35
CA PRO A 336 -30.42 4.43 0.10
C PRO A 336 -31.94 4.19 0.11
N SER A 337 -32.63 4.62 1.17
CA SER A 337 -34.07 4.43 1.29
C SER A 337 -34.68 5.34 2.36
N GLU A 338 -35.89 5.82 2.11
CA GLU A 338 -36.77 6.49 3.06
C GLU A 338 -38.00 5.62 3.39
N GLU A 339 -38.04 4.37 2.92
CA GLU A 339 -39.13 3.44 3.15
C GLU A 339 -39.25 3.05 4.63
N GLU A 340 -40.44 2.54 5.03
CA GLU A 340 -40.61 1.96 6.36
C GLU A 340 -39.58 0.85 6.63
N GLY A 341 -38.89 0.90 7.78
CA GLY A 341 -37.83 -0.02 8.12
C GLY A 341 -36.41 0.50 7.74
N SER A 342 -36.31 1.66 7.08
CA SER A 342 -35.02 2.32 6.86
C SER A 342 -34.47 2.85 8.16
N PHE A 343 -33.14 2.79 8.32
CA PHE A 343 -32.42 3.36 9.44
C PHE A 343 -31.28 4.22 8.91
N GLU A 344 -31.22 5.50 9.32
CA GLU A 344 -30.25 6.50 8.88
C GLU A 344 -30.11 6.59 7.35
N GLY A 345 -31.27 6.50 6.65
CA GLY A 345 -31.32 6.61 5.19
C GLY A 345 -30.95 5.34 4.44
N PHE A 346 -30.72 4.21 5.11
CA PHE A 346 -30.39 2.94 4.50
C PHE A 346 -31.37 1.83 4.87
N ILE A 347 -31.57 0.90 3.94
CA ILE A 347 -32.27 -0.37 4.16
C ILE A 347 -31.45 -1.52 3.58
N ARG A 348 -31.51 -2.71 4.19
CA ARG A 348 -30.86 -3.91 3.66
C ARG A 348 -31.47 -4.30 2.30
N ASP A 349 -30.60 -4.54 1.34
CA ASP A 349 -30.97 -4.98 -0.01
C ASP A 349 -29.92 -5.97 -0.53
N ASP A 350 -30.19 -7.24 -0.34
CA ASP A 350 -29.28 -8.31 -0.74
C ASP A 350 -29.19 -8.49 -2.27
N GLU A 351 -30.01 -7.78 -3.08
CA GLU A 351 -30.04 -7.88 -4.54
C GLU A 351 -29.20 -6.78 -5.22
N THR A 352 -29.34 -5.52 -4.79
CA THR A 352 -28.73 -4.37 -5.47
C THR A 352 -27.86 -3.51 -4.57
N GLY A 353 -27.85 -3.80 -3.27
CA GLY A 353 -27.15 -3.00 -2.27
C GLY A 353 -25.64 -3.03 -2.39
N THR A 354 -25.01 -1.95 -1.93
CA THR A 354 -23.57 -1.79 -1.74
C THR A 354 -23.16 -2.30 -0.35
N ILE A 355 -22.05 -3.01 -0.23
CA ILE A 355 -21.41 -3.29 1.07
C ILE A 355 -20.49 -2.12 1.43
N TYR A 356 -20.59 -1.61 2.65
CA TYR A 356 -19.65 -0.64 3.18
C TYR A 356 -18.67 -1.34 4.13
N VAL A 357 -17.38 -1.08 3.94
CA VAL A 357 -16.27 -1.77 4.60
C VAL A 357 -15.26 -0.74 5.07
N GLY A 358 -14.79 -0.84 6.28
CA GLY A 358 -13.77 0.07 6.81
C GLY A 358 -13.67 -0.10 8.34
N GLU A 359 -13.49 0.88 9.06
CA GLU A 359 -13.40 2.36 9.00
C GLU A 359 -12.06 2.83 9.57
N GLY A 360 -10.94 2.52 8.87
CA GLY A 360 -9.61 2.98 9.27
C GLY A 360 -8.91 2.10 10.31
N SER A 361 -8.20 2.75 11.26
CA SER A 361 -7.50 2.06 12.35
C SER A 361 -6.26 1.24 11.90
N TRP A 362 -5.57 1.70 10.84
CA TRP A 362 -4.30 1.08 10.43
C TRP A 362 -3.24 1.15 11.52
N GLY A 363 -3.21 2.26 12.27
CA GLY A 363 -2.31 2.47 13.41
C GLY A 363 -2.89 3.43 14.44
N ALA A 364 -3.87 4.28 14.06
CA ALA A 364 -4.53 5.16 15.01
C ALA A 364 -5.21 4.34 16.12
N ALA A 365 -5.19 4.86 17.35
CA ALA A 365 -5.84 4.21 18.47
C ALA A 365 -7.32 3.93 18.15
N PRO A 366 -7.80 2.69 18.34
CA PRO A 366 -9.18 2.35 18.08
C PRO A 366 -10.15 3.15 18.95
N ARG A 367 -11.31 3.48 18.40
CA ARG A 367 -12.42 4.11 19.14
C ARG A 367 -13.45 3.05 19.55
N ASP A 368 -14.29 3.40 20.53
CA ASP A 368 -15.37 2.52 20.98
C ASP A 368 -16.32 2.19 19.82
N ASN A 369 -16.64 0.91 19.69
CA ASN A 369 -17.69 0.42 18.83
C ASN A 369 -19.02 0.50 19.58
N ASN A 370 -19.71 1.62 19.49
CA ASN A 370 -20.89 1.91 20.28
C ASN A 370 -22.04 2.54 19.48
N ASP A 371 -22.03 2.36 18.16
CA ASP A 371 -23.05 2.89 17.26
C ASP A 371 -23.33 1.93 16.08
N ASP A 372 -23.55 0.64 16.39
CA ASP A 372 -23.97 -0.36 15.43
C ASP A 372 -25.39 -0.09 14.95
N LYS A 373 -25.60 -0.29 13.65
CA LYS A 373 -26.89 -0.07 12.98
C LYS A 373 -27.58 -1.43 12.70
N PRO A 374 -28.90 -1.45 12.52
CA PRO A 374 -29.62 -2.70 12.16
C PRO A 374 -29.08 -3.41 10.90
N TRP A 375 -28.38 -2.69 10.05
CA TRP A 375 -27.77 -3.19 8.84
C TRP A 375 -26.24 -3.45 8.98
N THR A 376 -25.68 -3.33 10.17
CA THR A 376 -24.29 -3.76 10.45
C THR A 376 -24.20 -5.27 10.42
N LEU A 377 -23.31 -5.83 9.60
CA LEU A 377 -23.00 -7.25 9.57
C LEU A 377 -22.06 -7.63 10.72
N ARG A 378 -20.98 -6.86 10.88
CA ARG A 378 -20.00 -7.03 11.95
C ARG A 378 -19.17 -5.77 12.13
N SER A 379 -18.77 -5.50 13.36
CA SER A 379 -17.96 -4.36 13.75
C SER A 379 -17.10 -4.70 14.97
N GLY A 380 -16.07 -3.91 15.22
CA GLY A 380 -15.18 -4.11 16.35
C GLY A 380 -14.13 -3.00 16.49
N SER A 381 -13.52 -2.93 17.67
CA SER A 381 -12.54 -1.90 18.08
C SER A 381 -11.15 -2.50 18.25
N PHE A 382 -10.32 -2.39 17.21
CA PHE A 382 -8.92 -2.87 17.16
C PHE A 382 -8.20 -2.28 15.94
N ASN A 383 -6.88 -2.36 15.90
CA ASN A 383 -6.13 -2.02 14.69
C ASN A 383 -6.19 -3.17 13.68
N GLN A 384 -6.36 -2.82 12.42
CA GLN A 384 -6.65 -3.81 11.38
C GLN A 384 -6.29 -3.35 9.98
N ILE A 385 -6.18 -4.35 9.08
CA ILE A 385 -6.22 -4.19 7.64
C ILE A 385 -7.32 -5.04 7.05
N LYS A 386 -7.91 -4.60 5.95
CA LYS A 386 -8.81 -5.43 5.14
C LYS A 386 -8.04 -6.04 4.00
N TRP A 387 -7.98 -7.36 3.94
CA TRP A 387 -7.34 -8.11 2.87
C TRP A 387 -8.40 -8.72 1.98
N PHE A 388 -8.37 -8.35 0.71
CA PHE A 388 -9.37 -8.73 -0.29
C PHE A 388 -8.77 -9.73 -1.27
N HIS A 389 -9.51 -10.80 -1.56
CA HIS A 389 -9.26 -11.70 -2.67
C HIS A 389 -10.32 -11.49 -3.73
N VAL A 390 -9.93 -11.13 -4.93
CA VAL A 390 -10.82 -10.88 -6.06
C VAL A 390 -10.70 -12.03 -7.04
N PHE A 391 -11.81 -12.70 -7.30
CA PHE A 391 -11.88 -13.84 -8.22
C PHE A 391 -12.79 -13.52 -9.41
N PRO A 392 -12.33 -13.71 -10.66
CA PRO A 392 -13.17 -13.63 -11.83
C PRO A 392 -14.13 -14.83 -11.90
N THR A 393 -15.12 -14.75 -12.79
CA THR A 393 -15.98 -15.91 -13.13
C THR A 393 -15.12 -17.02 -13.73
N THR A 394 -15.36 -18.24 -13.30
CA THR A 394 -14.85 -19.49 -13.86
C THR A 394 -16.00 -20.38 -14.29
N ASP A 395 -15.71 -21.51 -14.93
CA ASP A 395 -16.75 -22.48 -15.34
C ASP A 395 -17.56 -23.02 -14.12
N ASP A 396 -16.91 -23.08 -12.95
CA ASP A 396 -17.48 -23.70 -11.75
C ASP A 396 -18.05 -22.66 -10.74
N LYS A 397 -17.64 -21.39 -10.82
CA LYS A 397 -17.99 -20.40 -9.80
C LYS A 397 -18.13 -18.99 -10.40
N PRO A 398 -19.20 -18.24 -10.05
CA PRO A 398 -19.32 -16.84 -10.42
C PRO A 398 -18.23 -15.99 -9.78
N ALA A 399 -17.94 -14.85 -10.38
CA ALA A 399 -17.03 -13.87 -9.81
C ALA A 399 -17.45 -13.50 -8.38
N HIS A 400 -16.47 -13.32 -7.48
CA HIS A 400 -16.72 -12.95 -6.09
C HIS A 400 -15.51 -12.28 -5.48
N ILE A 401 -15.74 -11.57 -4.39
CA ILE A 401 -14.72 -10.99 -3.53
C ILE A 401 -14.82 -11.63 -2.16
N GLU A 402 -13.69 -12.09 -1.62
CA GLU A 402 -13.56 -12.52 -0.23
C GLU A 402 -12.88 -11.41 0.57
N ILE A 403 -13.47 -11.05 1.72
CA ILE A 403 -13.01 -9.97 2.59
C ILE A 403 -12.54 -10.57 3.91
N HIS A 404 -11.28 -10.44 4.20
CA HIS A 404 -10.64 -10.87 5.43
C HIS A 404 -10.30 -9.63 6.28
N THR A 405 -10.75 -9.59 7.53
CA THR A 405 -10.30 -8.57 8.49
C THR A 405 -9.18 -9.16 9.32
N ILE A 406 -7.97 -8.61 9.16
CA ILE A 406 -6.78 -9.03 9.89
C ILE A 406 -6.54 -8.07 11.05
N ILE A 407 -6.56 -8.56 12.27
CA ILE A 407 -6.20 -7.77 13.46
C ILE A 407 -4.68 -7.67 13.49
N THR A 408 -4.16 -6.47 13.51
CA THR A 408 -2.72 -6.19 13.52
C THR A 408 -2.22 -5.72 14.89
N ALA A 409 -3.11 -5.09 15.70
CA ALA A 409 -2.82 -4.79 17.09
C ALA A 409 -4.13 -4.65 17.91
N THR A 410 -4.00 -4.83 19.22
CA THR A 410 -5.04 -4.56 20.21
C THR A 410 -4.44 -3.77 21.38
N PHE A 411 -5.30 -3.10 22.14
CA PHE A 411 -4.96 -2.38 23.36
C PHE A 411 -5.72 -2.99 24.54
N ASP A 412 -5.06 -3.08 25.68
CA ASP A 412 -5.73 -3.41 26.95
C ASP A 412 -6.27 -2.16 27.65
N GLU A 413 -6.88 -2.34 28.84
CA GLU A 413 -7.47 -1.25 29.64
C GLU A 413 -6.41 -0.23 30.12
N ASP A 414 -5.15 -0.63 30.20
CA ASP A 414 -4.01 0.21 30.60
C ASP A 414 -3.31 0.85 29.38
N GLU A 415 -3.91 0.76 28.18
CA GLU A 415 -3.36 1.25 26.89
C GLU A 415 -2.06 0.56 26.45
N ASN A 416 -1.73 -0.62 27.01
CA ASN A 416 -0.62 -1.42 26.51
C ASN A 416 -0.99 -2.06 25.17
N ILE A 417 -0.06 -2.03 24.24
CA ILE A 417 -0.25 -2.60 22.90
C ILE A 417 0.21 -4.06 22.82
N THR A 418 -0.60 -4.88 22.16
CA THR A 418 -0.19 -6.20 21.65
C THR A 418 -0.25 -6.17 20.13
N THR A 419 0.89 -6.39 19.46
CA THR A 419 0.97 -6.48 18.01
C THR A 419 0.98 -7.93 17.54
N TYR A 420 0.40 -8.17 16.38
CA TYR A 420 0.24 -9.51 15.79
C TYR A 420 0.98 -9.63 14.47
N GLY A 421 1.32 -10.86 14.12
CA GLY A 421 1.83 -11.21 12.80
C GLY A 421 3.34 -11.36 12.70
N ASP A 422 4.13 -11.16 13.74
CA ASP A 422 5.59 -11.34 13.67
C ASP A 422 5.97 -12.80 13.30
N ASP A 423 5.17 -13.78 13.70
CA ASP A 423 5.32 -15.22 13.42
C ASP A 423 4.60 -15.70 12.15
N VAL A 424 3.90 -14.82 11.45
CA VAL A 424 3.29 -15.12 10.14
C VAL A 424 4.38 -15.35 9.11
N VAL A 425 4.37 -16.51 8.46
CA VAL A 425 5.27 -16.81 7.36
C VAL A 425 4.84 -16.05 6.11
N PRO A 426 5.74 -15.26 5.50
CA PRO A 426 5.40 -14.49 4.31
C PRO A 426 4.96 -15.37 3.14
N LEU A 427 3.94 -14.94 2.41
CA LEU A 427 3.56 -15.52 1.12
C LEU A 427 4.67 -15.33 0.08
N THR A 428 4.58 -16.10 -0.99
CA THR A 428 5.46 -16.06 -2.15
C THR A 428 4.63 -15.83 -3.42
N GLU A 429 5.24 -15.56 -4.56
CA GLU A 429 4.52 -15.44 -5.83
C GLU A 429 3.79 -16.73 -6.27
N LYS A 430 3.97 -17.85 -5.55
CA LYS A 430 3.37 -19.15 -5.88
C LYS A 430 2.10 -19.44 -5.08
N ASN A 431 1.89 -18.76 -3.94
CA ASN A 431 0.82 -19.05 -3.00
C ASN A 431 0.07 -17.80 -2.49
N LEU A 432 -0.08 -16.79 -3.34
CA LEU A 432 -0.68 -15.49 -3.00
C LEU A 432 -2.13 -15.55 -2.48
N PHE A 433 -2.83 -16.68 -2.68
CA PHE A 433 -4.22 -16.88 -2.27
C PHE A 433 -4.35 -17.86 -1.10
N GLU A 434 -3.24 -18.42 -0.63
CA GLU A 434 -3.24 -19.24 0.57
C GLU A 434 -3.39 -18.38 1.82
N ILE A 435 -4.05 -18.92 2.82
CA ILE A 435 -4.17 -18.27 4.13
C ILE A 435 -2.96 -18.68 4.98
N PRO A 436 -2.05 -17.76 5.30
CA PRO A 436 -0.92 -18.08 6.16
C PRO A 436 -1.39 -18.56 7.54
N ASN A 437 -0.66 -19.48 8.13
CA ASN A 437 -0.84 -19.82 9.53
C ASN A 437 -0.52 -18.60 10.42
N ASN A 438 -1.11 -18.56 11.62
CA ASN A 438 -0.90 -17.54 12.64
C ASN A 438 -1.41 -16.13 12.28
N LEU A 439 -2.25 -15.97 11.23
CA LEU A 439 -2.98 -14.74 11.01
C LEU A 439 -4.06 -14.58 12.09
N ASN A 440 -4.10 -13.42 12.70
CA ASN A 440 -5.12 -13.07 13.69
C ASN A 440 -6.34 -12.46 12.98
N PHE A 441 -7.37 -13.29 12.73
CA PHE A 441 -8.60 -12.86 12.06
C PHE A 441 -9.63 -12.33 13.03
N PHE A 442 -10.33 -11.28 12.63
CA PHE A 442 -11.61 -10.95 13.26
C PHE A 442 -12.69 -11.93 12.77
N SER A 443 -13.12 -12.80 13.65
CA SER A 443 -14.05 -13.90 13.34
C SER A 443 -15.21 -13.97 14.35
N PRO A 444 -16.12 -12.97 14.36
CA PRO A 444 -17.26 -12.98 15.27
C PRO A 444 -18.31 -14.00 14.85
N GLU A 445 -18.87 -14.71 15.82
CA GLU A 445 -20.03 -15.58 15.60
C GLU A 445 -21.28 -14.75 15.29
N PRO A 446 -22.17 -15.22 14.40
CA PRO A 446 -22.09 -16.47 13.58
C PRO A 446 -21.39 -16.29 12.24
N HIS A 447 -20.73 -15.16 11.96
CA HIS A 447 -20.30 -14.75 10.62
C HIS A 447 -18.94 -15.30 10.18
N GLY A 448 -18.15 -15.85 11.11
CA GLY A 448 -16.83 -16.43 10.80
C GLY A 448 -15.77 -15.39 10.35
N ALA A 449 -14.64 -15.88 9.82
CA ALA A 449 -13.47 -15.06 9.47
C ALA A 449 -13.60 -14.33 8.12
N VAL A 450 -14.39 -14.86 7.19
CA VAL A 450 -14.48 -14.42 5.80
C VAL A 450 -15.86 -13.92 5.47
N VAL A 451 -15.97 -12.75 4.85
CA VAL A 451 -17.20 -12.27 4.19
C VAL A 451 -17.04 -12.43 2.70
N THR A 452 -17.93 -13.20 2.07
CA THR A 452 -17.94 -13.38 0.62
C THR A 452 -19.01 -12.49 -0.01
N PHE A 453 -18.60 -11.66 -0.97
CA PHE A 453 -19.47 -10.85 -1.79
C PHE A 453 -19.53 -11.42 -3.20
N PRO A 454 -20.63 -12.07 -3.61
CA PRO A 454 -20.77 -12.60 -4.96
C PRO A 454 -21.12 -11.49 -5.95
N PHE A 455 -20.63 -11.63 -7.18
CA PHE A 455 -21.12 -10.82 -8.29
C PHE A 455 -22.59 -11.16 -8.59
N LYS A 456 -23.39 -10.13 -8.78
CA LYS A 456 -24.81 -10.25 -9.12
C LYS A 456 -25.04 -9.70 -10.52
N GLU A 457 -25.41 -10.56 -11.44
CA GLU A 457 -25.76 -10.15 -12.80
C GLU A 457 -26.94 -9.17 -12.80
N LYS A 458 -26.93 -8.25 -13.76
CA LYS A 458 -28.11 -7.39 -14.01
C LYS A 458 -29.23 -8.30 -14.53
N LYS A 459 -30.29 -8.46 -13.75
CA LYS A 459 -31.52 -9.06 -14.23
C LYS A 459 -32.21 -8.14 -15.23
#